data_561e26fed8abdad1c7168f56b09c0faf
#
_entry.id   561e26fed8abdad1c7168f56b09c0faf
#
_cell.length_a   1.000
_cell.length_b   1.000
_cell.length_c   1.000
_cell.angle_alpha   90.00
_cell.angle_beta   90.00
_cell.angle_gamma   90.00
#
_symmetry.space_group_name_H-M   'P 1'
#
loop_
_entity.id
_entity.type
_entity.pdbx_description
1 polymer ?
#
loop_
_entity_poly.entity_id
_entity_poly.type
_entity_poly.pdbx_seq_one_letter_code
_entity_poly.pdbx_strand_id
1 'polypeptide(L)'
;MYKIYYKEIEKVETLPNNVMEYINEYKNQERYNQSINAWKLLFEKLNSDFNIKLENCEIKKTSNGKPFIDGIHFNISHSKNLVAIIISDAECGIDIQYIDSKTNHCLMAKKVLSSEEYGSYTKSNDKLDYFISQWTKKEAYLKCYNDGINSFSCFKNNYNAVTEKIVDKQNNEYYLSFVIKEGVCTK
;
A
#
# COMPACT_ATOMS: atom_id res chain seq x y z
N MET A 1 -4.47 7.35 16.35
CA MET A 1 -3.93 8.45 15.46
C MET A 1 -3.22 7.81 14.28
N TYR A 2 -3.29 8.41 13.07
CA TYR A 2 -2.53 7.93 11.91
C TYR A 2 -2.04 9.11 11.05
N LYS A 3 -0.99 8.86 10.26
CA LYS A 3 -0.49 9.80 9.26
C LYS A 3 -0.16 9.06 7.97
N ILE A 4 -0.49 9.68 6.83
CA ILE A 4 -0.25 9.15 5.49
C ILE A 4 0.66 10.12 4.76
N TYR A 5 1.62 9.55 4.03
CA TYR A 5 2.54 10.31 3.21
C TYR A 5 2.72 9.61 1.87
N TYR A 6 2.87 10.38 0.81
CA TYR A 6 3.29 9.88 -0.49
C TYR A 6 4.21 10.89 -1.17
N LYS A 7 5.05 10.38 -2.04
CA LYS A 7 5.95 11.21 -2.85
C LYS A 7 6.35 10.51 -4.14
N GLU A 8 6.89 11.30 -5.08
CA GLU A 8 7.51 10.77 -6.28
C GLU A 8 8.85 10.11 -5.97
N ILE A 9 9.18 9.10 -6.79
CA ILE A 9 10.47 8.43 -6.77
C ILE A 9 11.55 9.42 -7.22
N GLU A 10 12.63 9.46 -6.44
CA GLU A 10 13.83 10.27 -6.71
C GLU A 10 15.08 9.41 -6.61
N LYS A 11 16.24 9.95 -6.98
CA LYS A 11 17.51 9.28 -6.77
C LYS A 11 17.83 9.23 -5.28
N VAL A 12 18.02 8.02 -4.76
CA VAL A 12 18.42 7.77 -3.36
C VAL A 12 19.79 7.13 -3.38
N GLU A 13 20.75 7.69 -2.63
CA GLU A 13 22.12 7.18 -2.61
C GLU A 13 22.29 6.02 -1.61
N THR A 14 21.84 6.22 -0.38
CA THR A 14 21.96 5.19 0.66
C THR A 14 20.93 5.40 1.77
N LEU A 15 20.69 4.34 2.53
CA LEU A 15 19.88 4.29 3.74
C LEU A 15 20.66 3.55 4.84
N PRO A 16 20.17 3.53 6.09
CA PRO A 16 20.79 2.72 7.17
C PRO A 16 20.99 1.25 6.76
N ASN A 17 22.05 0.62 7.27
CA ASN A 17 22.45 -0.73 6.84
C ASN A 17 21.35 -1.76 7.01
N ASN A 18 20.60 -1.75 8.12
CA ASN A 18 19.47 -2.66 8.36
C ASN A 18 18.39 -2.56 7.28
N VAL A 19 18.16 -1.35 6.74
CA VAL A 19 17.24 -1.13 5.62
C VAL A 19 17.84 -1.62 4.31
N MET A 20 19.13 -1.32 4.07
CA MET A 20 19.83 -1.76 2.85
C MET A 20 19.91 -3.28 2.76
N GLU A 21 20.14 -3.99 3.86
CA GLU A 21 20.10 -5.46 3.91
C GLU A 21 18.75 -6.01 3.48
N TYR A 22 17.65 -5.38 3.94
CA TYR A 22 16.30 -5.75 3.55
C TYR A 22 16.03 -5.52 2.04
N ILE A 23 16.48 -4.37 1.49
CA ILE A 23 16.18 -3.95 0.12
C ILE A 23 17.05 -4.69 -0.90
N ASN A 24 18.30 -5.04 -0.57
CA ASN A 24 19.24 -5.70 -1.49
C ASN A 24 18.77 -7.09 -1.98
N GLU A 25 17.70 -7.64 -1.40
CA GLU A 25 17.06 -8.85 -1.89
C GLU A 25 16.33 -8.66 -3.24
N TYR A 26 16.00 -7.41 -3.62
CA TYR A 26 15.29 -7.13 -4.87
C TYR A 26 16.22 -7.15 -6.08
N LYS A 27 16.00 -8.14 -6.96
CA LYS A 27 16.77 -8.29 -8.21
C LYS A 27 16.31 -7.36 -9.33
N ASN A 28 15.05 -6.90 -9.28
CA ASN A 28 14.47 -6.00 -10.28
C ASN A 28 14.78 -4.56 -9.91
N GLN A 29 15.43 -3.82 -10.84
CA GLN A 29 15.88 -2.45 -10.60
C GLN A 29 14.72 -1.47 -10.32
N GLU A 30 13.59 -1.64 -10.99
CA GLU A 30 12.42 -0.80 -10.76
C GLU A 30 11.87 -1.00 -9.34
N ARG A 31 11.69 -2.26 -8.94
CA ARG A 31 11.27 -2.61 -7.57
C ARG A 31 12.27 -2.14 -6.51
N TYR A 32 13.56 -2.26 -6.80
CA TYR A 32 14.60 -1.73 -5.93
C TYR A 32 14.44 -0.21 -5.74
N ASN A 33 14.29 0.54 -6.84
CA ASN A 33 14.11 1.99 -6.80
C ASN A 33 12.83 2.41 -6.06
N GLN A 34 11.75 1.70 -6.28
CA GLN A 34 10.49 1.91 -5.55
C GLN A 34 10.65 1.63 -4.06
N SER A 35 11.27 0.50 -3.72
CA SER A 35 11.47 0.09 -2.33
C SER A 35 12.37 1.05 -1.57
N ILE A 36 13.55 1.43 -2.13
CA ILE A 36 14.47 2.36 -1.46
C ILE A 36 13.83 3.73 -1.21
N ASN A 37 12.99 4.21 -2.13
CA ASN A 37 12.27 5.46 -1.95
C ASN A 37 11.19 5.38 -0.87
N ALA A 38 10.46 4.28 -0.80
CA ALA A 38 9.44 4.07 0.22
C ALA A 38 10.06 3.96 1.63
N TRP A 39 11.18 3.25 1.75
CA TRP A 39 11.92 3.17 3.00
C TRP A 39 12.58 4.51 3.39
N LYS A 40 13.07 5.29 2.42
CA LYS A 40 13.55 6.65 2.68
C LYS A 40 12.45 7.52 3.25
N LEU A 41 11.26 7.48 2.65
CA LEU A 41 10.10 8.22 3.15
C LEU A 41 9.72 7.79 4.57
N LEU A 42 9.70 6.48 4.84
CA LEU A 42 9.44 5.95 6.18
C LEU A 42 10.49 6.41 7.20
N PHE A 43 11.78 6.32 6.85
CA PHE A 43 12.89 6.78 7.68
C PHE A 43 12.77 8.26 8.05
N GLU A 44 12.55 9.11 7.04
CA GLU A 44 12.39 10.56 7.23
C GLU A 44 11.21 10.87 8.16
N LYS A 45 10.07 10.19 7.97
CA LYS A 45 8.84 10.47 8.72
C LYS A 45 8.84 9.90 10.12
N LEU A 46 9.41 8.72 10.33
CA LEU A 46 9.60 8.18 11.69
C LEU A 46 10.48 9.11 12.52
N ASN A 47 11.56 9.62 11.94
CA ASN A 47 12.46 10.53 12.63
C ASN A 47 11.82 11.91 12.90
N SER A 48 11.25 12.56 11.84
CA SER A 48 10.73 13.92 11.96
C SER A 48 9.45 14.03 12.78
N ASP A 49 8.53 13.10 12.61
CA ASP A 49 7.16 13.22 13.10
C ASP A 49 6.87 12.37 14.33
N PHE A 50 7.70 11.35 14.59
CA PHE A 50 7.54 10.41 15.71
C PHE A 50 8.76 10.31 16.61
N ASN A 51 9.88 10.97 16.27
CA ASN A 51 11.15 10.90 16.99
C ASN A 51 11.69 9.46 17.16
N ILE A 52 11.45 8.61 16.16
CA ILE A 52 11.90 7.22 16.12
C ILE A 52 13.07 7.11 15.14
N LYS A 53 14.19 6.60 15.61
CA LYS A 53 15.42 6.38 14.83
C LYS A 53 15.42 4.98 14.24
N LEU A 54 15.05 4.87 12.96
CA LEU A 54 14.90 3.59 12.26
C LEU A 54 16.22 2.78 12.22
N GLU A 55 17.38 3.44 12.23
CA GLU A 55 18.69 2.80 12.27
C GLU A 55 18.92 1.94 13.52
N ASN A 56 18.16 2.20 14.59
CA ASN A 56 18.22 1.44 15.84
C ASN A 56 17.13 0.36 15.94
N CYS A 57 16.32 0.18 14.89
CA CYS A 57 15.21 -0.76 14.87
C CYS A 57 15.59 -2.04 14.14
N GLU A 58 15.13 -3.18 14.64
CA GLU A 58 15.20 -4.45 13.93
C GLU A 58 14.02 -4.54 12.95
N ILE A 59 14.32 -4.71 11.66
CA ILE A 59 13.31 -4.92 10.61
C ILE A 59 13.08 -6.43 10.48
N LYS A 60 11.87 -6.86 10.77
CA LYS A 60 11.43 -8.25 10.68
C LYS A 60 10.49 -8.45 9.49
N LYS A 61 10.23 -9.70 9.13
CA LYS A 61 9.25 -10.08 8.09
C LYS A 61 8.19 -11.00 8.67
N THR A 62 6.94 -10.78 8.30
CA THR A 62 5.87 -11.76 8.54
C THR A 62 6.06 -12.98 7.62
N SER A 63 5.30 -14.05 7.84
CA SER A 63 5.28 -15.23 6.96
C SER A 63 4.93 -14.90 5.50
N ASN A 64 4.18 -13.82 5.26
CA ASN A 64 3.81 -13.32 3.93
C ASN A 64 4.80 -12.27 3.38
N GLY A 65 5.94 -12.05 4.05
CA GLY A 65 6.98 -11.12 3.60
C GLY A 65 6.72 -9.64 3.88
N LYS A 66 5.64 -9.29 4.59
CA LYS A 66 5.37 -7.90 5.01
C LYS A 66 6.41 -7.48 6.05
N PRO A 67 7.11 -6.34 5.85
CA PRO A 67 8.02 -5.83 6.87
C PRO A 67 7.26 -5.32 8.09
N PHE A 68 7.84 -5.53 9.26
CA PHE A 68 7.33 -4.96 10.50
C PHE A 68 8.48 -4.63 11.46
N ILE A 69 8.21 -3.72 12.40
CA ILE A 69 9.08 -3.29 13.47
C ILE A 69 8.26 -3.37 14.76
N ASP A 70 8.78 -3.99 15.80
CA ASP A 70 8.06 -4.13 17.05
C ASP A 70 7.65 -2.76 17.61
N GLY A 71 6.39 -2.61 17.99
CA GLY A 71 5.84 -1.38 18.53
C GLY A 71 5.56 -0.26 17.53
N ILE A 72 5.76 -0.49 16.21
CA ILE A 72 5.50 0.50 15.18
C ILE A 72 4.57 -0.11 14.13
N HIS A 73 3.35 0.42 14.01
CA HIS A 73 2.43 0.03 12.97
C HIS A 73 2.65 0.90 11.73
N PHE A 74 3.10 0.30 10.66
CA PHE A 74 3.26 0.96 9.38
C PHE A 74 2.95 0.03 8.22
N ASN A 75 2.68 0.60 7.08
CA ASN A 75 2.62 -0.15 5.83
C ASN A 75 3.13 0.71 4.66
N ILE A 76 3.60 0.04 3.62
CA ILE A 76 4.27 0.64 2.46
C ILE A 76 3.57 0.15 1.19
N SER A 77 3.39 1.03 0.23
CA SER A 77 2.99 0.69 -1.14
C SER A 77 3.70 1.56 -2.15
N HIS A 78 3.78 1.09 -3.39
CA HIS A 78 4.37 1.82 -4.49
C HIS A 78 3.74 1.39 -5.82
N SER A 79 3.64 2.33 -6.74
CA SER A 79 3.18 2.06 -8.10
C SER A 79 3.78 3.09 -9.06
N LYS A 80 4.37 2.63 -10.15
CA LYS A 80 5.02 3.48 -11.16
C LYS A 80 5.98 4.49 -10.50
N ASN A 81 5.63 5.78 -10.50
CA ASN A 81 6.48 6.87 -10.00
C ASN A 81 6.19 7.30 -8.56
N LEU A 82 5.18 6.72 -7.91
CA LEU A 82 4.79 7.09 -6.54
C LEU A 82 5.07 5.98 -5.54
N VAL A 83 5.48 6.41 -4.36
CA VAL A 83 5.53 5.61 -3.14
C VAL A 83 4.61 6.21 -2.10
N ALA A 84 3.98 5.36 -1.29
CA ALA A 84 3.09 5.78 -0.21
C ALA A 84 3.38 4.97 1.05
N ILE A 85 3.24 5.61 2.21
CA ILE A 85 3.34 4.98 3.51
C ILE A 85 2.20 5.43 4.42
N ILE A 86 1.82 4.57 5.33
CA ILE A 86 0.98 4.89 6.49
C ILE A 86 1.73 4.52 7.76
N ILE A 87 1.67 5.38 8.78
CA ILE A 87 2.15 5.14 10.13
C ILE A 87 0.97 5.35 11.07
N SER A 88 0.71 4.41 11.99
CA SER A 88 -0.48 4.40 12.83
C SER A 88 -0.19 3.85 14.23
N ASP A 89 -1.08 4.14 15.17
CA ASP A 89 -1.12 3.54 16.50
C ASP A 89 -1.87 2.17 16.54
N ALA A 90 -2.38 1.74 15.39
CA ALA A 90 -3.02 0.44 15.23
C ALA A 90 -2.58 -0.22 13.91
N GLU A 91 -2.83 -1.52 13.77
CA GLU A 91 -2.62 -2.27 12.54
C GLU A 91 -3.23 -1.52 11.35
N CYS A 92 -2.45 -1.38 10.27
CA CYS A 92 -2.85 -0.60 9.10
C CYS A 92 -2.36 -1.22 7.80
N GLY A 93 -3.03 -0.84 6.72
CA GLY A 93 -2.65 -1.19 5.36
C GLY A 93 -2.85 -0.02 4.41
N ILE A 94 -1.97 0.13 3.46
CA ILE A 94 -2.05 1.14 2.40
C ILE A 94 -1.78 0.50 1.05
N ASP A 95 -2.51 0.94 0.04
CA ASP A 95 -2.19 0.61 -1.34
C ASP A 95 -2.27 1.85 -2.23
N ILE A 96 -1.37 1.92 -3.21
CA ILE A 96 -1.37 2.93 -4.26
C ILE A 96 -1.26 2.22 -5.60
N GLN A 97 -2.11 2.59 -6.56
CA GLN A 97 -2.14 1.96 -7.88
C GLN A 97 -2.28 2.98 -8.99
N TYR A 98 -1.34 2.97 -9.93
CA TYR A 98 -1.42 3.74 -11.17
C TYR A 98 -2.58 3.25 -12.05
N ILE A 99 -3.34 4.18 -12.63
CA ILE A 99 -4.42 3.86 -13.57
C ILE A 99 -3.80 3.62 -14.96
N ASP A 100 -3.39 2.37 -15.21
CA ASP A 100 -2.76 1.99 -16.47
C ASP A 100 -3.80 1.44 -17.45
N SER A 101 -3.98 2.12 -18.59
CA SER A 101 -4.88 1.69 -19.66
C SER A 101 -4.52 0.32 -20.26
N LYS A 102 -3.30 -0.17 -20.05
CA LYS A 102 -2.85 -1.50 -20.48
C LYS A 102 -3.27 -2.62 -19.52
N THR A 103 -3.80 -2.29 -18.33
CA THR A 103 -4.25 -3.28 -17.36
C THR A 103 -5.37 -4.14 -17.93
N ASN A 104 -5.21 -5.46 -17.91
CA ASN A 104 -6.26 -6.39 -18.32
C ASN A 104 -7.34 -6.54 -17.23
N HIS A 105 -8.01 -5.43 -16.91
CA HIS A 105 -9.00 -5.36 -15.85
C HIS A 105 -10.21 -6.27 -16.06
N CYS A 106 -10.56 -6.58 -17.30
CA CYS A 106 -11.72 -7.43 -17.60
C CYS A 106 -11.59 -8.85 -17.08
N LEU A 107 -10.39 -9.45 -17.21
CA LEU A 107 -10.11 -10.79 -16.68
C LEU A 107 -9.95 -10.77 -15.16
N MET A 108 -9.32 -9.73 -14.62
CA MET A 108 -9.10 -9.58 -13.20
C MET A 108 -10.39 -9.30 -12.44
N ALA A 109 -11.28 -8.48 -12.99
CA ALA A 109 -12.56 -8.12 -12.37
C ALA A 109 -13.40 -9.35 -11.99
N LYS A 110 -13.46 -10.35 -12.88
CA LYS A 110 -14.19 -11.60 -12.61
C LYS A 110 -13.64 -12.42 -11.44
N LYS A 111 -12.34 -12.26 -11.13
CA LYS A 111 -11.66 -13.02 -10.06
C LYS A 111 -11.65 -12.27 -8.74
N VAL A 112 -11.65 -10.95 -8.80
CA VAL A 112 -11.35 -10.07 -7.66
C VAL A 112 -12.61 -9.43 -7.09
N LEU A 113 -13.56 -9.05 -7.96
CA LEU A 113 -14.78 -8.36 -7.54
C LEU A 113 -15.82 -9.35 -7.02
N SER A 114 -16.53 -8.96 -5.97
CA SER A 114 -17.74 -9.67 -5.53
C SER A 114 -18.83 -9.59 -6.59
N SER A 115 -19.89 -10.37 -6.48
CA SER A 115 -21.01 -10.34 -7.42
C SER A 115 -21.66 -8.95 -7.52
N GLU A 116 -21.77 -8.24 -6.40
CA GLU A 116 -22.34 -6.88 -6.34
C GLU A 116 -21.39 -5.86 -6.99
N GLU A 117 -20.09 -5.89 -6.63
CA GLU A 117 -19.08 -5.04 -7.24
C GLU A 117 -18.96 -5.29 -8.75
N TYR A 118 -19.03 -6.56 -9.18
CA TYR A 118 -19.00 -6.90 -10.60
C TYR A 118 -20.25 -6.39 -11.34
N GLY A 119 -21.40 -6.44 -10.70
CA GLY A 119 -22.63 -5.83 -11.23
C GLY A 119 -22.48 -4.31 -11.42
N SER A 120 -21.87 -3.62 -10.46
CA SER A 120 -21.56 -2.19 -10.55
C SER A 120 -20.49 -1.90 -11.62
N TYR A 121 -19.44 -2.71 -11.67
CA TYR A 121 -18.38 -2.64 -12.68
C TYR A 121 -18.95 -2.74 -14.12
N THR A 122 -19.88 -3.68 -14.36
CA THR A 122 -20.47 -3.85 -15.70
C THR A 122 -21.29 -2.65 -16.17
N LYS A 123 -21.86 -1.90 -15.23
CA LYS A 123 -22.66 -0.69 -15.47
C LYS A 123 -21.84 0.60 -15.48
N SER A 124 -20.58 0.55 -15.06
CA SER A 124 -19.71 1.73 -15.02
C SER A 124 -19.41 2.24 -16.42
N ASN A 125 -19.44 3.55 -16.62
CA ASN A 125 -18.99 4.24 -17.84
C ASN A 125 -17.47 4.13 -18.02
N ASP A 126 -16.71 4.15 -16.92
CA ASP A 126 -15.28 3.89 -16.90
C ASP A 126 -15.00 2.65 -16.06
N LYS A 127 -14.85 1.52 -16.73
CA LYS A 127 -14.62 0.22 -16.09
C LYS A 127 -13.23 0.08 -15.50
N LEU A 128 -12.22 0.69 -16.13
CA LEU A 128 -10.85 0.65 -15.64
C LEU A 128 -10.75 1.43 -14.33
N ASP A 129 -11.23 2.64 -14.33
CA ASP A 129 -11.25 3.52 -13.15
C ASP A 129 -11.96 2.85 -11.97
N TYR A 130 -13.17 2.33 -12.20
CA TYR A 130 -13.92 1.58 -11.19
C TYR A 130 -13.12 0.38 -10.66
N PHE A 131 -12.54 -0.43 -11.57
CA PHE A 131 -11.79 -1.62 -11.18
C PHE A 131 -10.58 -1.27 -10.33
N ILE A 132 -9.74 -0.30 -10.74
CA ILE A 132 -8.55 0.09 -10.01
C ILE A 132 -8.91 0.63 -8.61
N SER A 133 -9.98 1.42 -8.52
CA SER A 133 -10.50 1.88 -7.22
C SER A 133 -10.86 0.73 -6.29
N GLN A 134 -11.58 -0.29 -6.77
CA GLN A 134 -11.94 -1.46 -5.94
C GLN A 134 -10.72 -2.34 -5.61
N TRP A 135 -9.82 -2.52 -6.58
CA TRP A 135 -8.56 -3.26 -6.39
C TRP A 135 -7.74 -2.66 -5.26
N THR A 136 -7.48 -1.34 -5.31
CA THR A 136 -6.65 -0.63 -4.32
C THR A 136 -7.24 -0.74 -2.90
N LYS A 137 -8.56 -0.66 -2.76
CA LYS A 137 -9.25 -0.87 -1.48
C LYS A 137 -8.98 -2.28 -0.91
N LYS A 138 -9.14 -3.31 -1.76
CA LYS A 138 -8.94 -4.70 -1.35
C LYS A 138 -7.49 -4.97 -0.97
N GLU A 139 -6.53 -4.47 -1.76
CA GLU A 139 -5.12 -4.59 -1.44
C GLU A 139 -4.77 -3.91 -0.11
N ALA A 140 -5.28 -2.70 0.15
CA ALA A 140 -5.07 -2.01 1.42
C ALA A 140 -5.63 -2.83 2.60
N TYR A 141 -6.81 -3.42 2.44
CA TYR A 141 -7.40 -4.29 3.44
C TYR A 141 -6.55 -5.54 3.70
N LEU A 142 -6.15 -6.27 2.65
CA LEU A 142 -5.30 -7.45 2.78
C LEU A 142 -3.98 -7.14 3.48
N LYS A 143 -3.36 -6.01 3.15
CA LYS A 143 -2.14 -5.54 3.80
C LYS A 143 -2.35 -5.21 5.28
N CYS A 144 -3.52 -4.69 5.66
CA CYS A 144 -3.86 -4.40 7.05
C CYS A 144 -3.99 -5.68 7.89
N TYR A 145 -4.69 -6.68 7.35
CA TYR A 145 -4.96 -7.94 8.07
C TYR A 145 -3.92 -9.03 7.84
N ASN A 146 -2.87 -8.72 7.07
CA ASN A 146 -1.80 -9.67 6.68
C ASN A 146 -2.33 -10.92 5.96
N ASP A 147 -3.45 -10.78 5.25
CA ASP A 147 -4.06 -11.84 4.46
C ASP A 147 -3.44 -11.90 3.06
N GLY A 148 -3.30 -13.11 2.52
CA GLY A 148 -2.79 -13.29 1.17
C GLY A 148 -3.83 -13.01 0.08
N ILE A 149 -3.37 -12.78 -1.15
CA ILE A 149 -4.21 -12.52 -2.35
C ILE A 149 -5.29 -13.60 -2.58
N ASN A 150 -5.10 -14.82 -2.10
CA ASN A 150 -6.08 -15.89 -2.21
C ASN A 150 -7.39 -15.61 -1.43
N SER A 151 -7.41 -14.61 -0.57
CA SER A 151 -8.58 -14.20 0.21
C SER A 151 -9.55 -13.29 -0.54
N PHE A 152 -9.27 -12.88 -1.79
CA PHE A 152 -10.16 -11.98 -2.56
C PHE A 152 -11.58 -12.49 -2.72
N SER A 153 -11.78 -13.81 -2.83
CA SER A 153 -13.12 -14.42 -2.96
C SER A 153 -13.94 -14.38 -1.67
N CYS A 154 -13.31 -14.14 -0.52
CA CYS A 154 -13.95 -14.14 0.80
C CYS A 154 -14.42 -12.75 1.25
N PHE A 155 -14.16 -11.70 0.45
CA PHE A 155 -14.57 -10.34 0.81
C PHE A 155 -16.09 -10.18 0.77
N LYS A 156 -16.68 -10.07 1.95
CA LYS A 156 -18.00 -9.47 2.11
C LYS A 156 -17.82 -7.94 2.00
N ASN A 157 -18.70 -7.26 1.30
CA ASN A 157 -18.65 -5.88 0.81
C ASN A 157 -18.42 -4.74 1.84
N ASN A 158 -17.85 -5.00 3.02
CA ASN A 158 -17.76 -4.00 4.10
C ASN A 158 -16.35 -3.92 4.67
N TYR A 159 -15.41 -3.41 3.86
CA TYR A 159 -14.12 -2.95 4.38
C TYR A 159 -14.13 -1.43 4.47
N ASN A 160 -13.88 -0.90 5.67
CA ASN A 160 -13.77 0.54 5.93
C ASN A 160 -12.47 1.10 5.30
N ALA A 161 -12.36 1.02 3.97
CA ALA A 161 -11.24 1.60 3.25
C ALA A 161 -11.56 3.03 2.84
N VAL A 162 -10.72 3.97 3.22
CA VAL A 162 -10.72 5.33 2.67
C VAL A 162 -9.94 5.31 1.36
N THR A 163 -10.49 5.96 0.33
CA THR A 163 -9.88 5.97 -1.01
C THR A 163 -9.92 7.36 -1.58
N GLU A 164 -8.82 7.78 -2.17
CA GLU A 164 -8.70 9.05 -2.88
C GLU A 164 -8.01 8.85 -4.24
N LYS A 165 -8.33 9.72 -5.20
CA LYS A 165 -7.65 9.80 -6.49
C LYS A 165 -6.61 10.91 -6.41
N ILE A 166 -5.36 10.60 -6.74
CA ILE A 166 -4.25 11.53 -6.70
C ILE A 166 -3.54 11.56 -8.06
N VAL A 167 -2.77 12.62 -8.30
CA VAL A 167 -2.00 12.79 -9.54
C VAL A 167 -0.54 13.11 -9.21
N ASP A 168 0.39 12.62 -10.03
CA ASP A 168 1.80 13.01 -9.97
C ASP A 168 2.07 14.29 -10.78
N LYS A 169 3.31 14.78 -10.77
CA LYS A 169 3.71 16.00 -11.51
C LYS A 169 3.62 15.86 -13.03
N GLN A 170 3.54 14.63 -13.54
CA GLN A 170 3.36 14.33 -14.95
C GLN A 170 1.88 14.15 -15.32
N ASN A 171 0.94 14.44 -14.41
CA ASN A 171 -0.50 14.21 -14.56
C ASN A 171 -0.90 12.74 -14.73
N ASN A 172 -0.09 11.80 -14.25
CA ASN A 172 -0.53 10.41 -14.14
C ASN A 172 -1.48 10.28 -12.95
N GLU A 173 -2.58 9.56 -13.16
CA GLU A 173 -3.60 9.33 -12.15
C GLU A 173 -3.37 8.03 -11.38
N TYR A 174 -3.63 8.07 -10.08
CA TYR A 174 -3.51 6.93 -9.16
C TYR A 174 -4.71 6.88 -8.22
N TYR A 175 -5.05 5.70 -7.75
CA TYR A 175 -5.83 5.53 -6.54
C TYR A 175 -4.91 5.21 -5.37
N LEU A 176 -5.14 5.88 -4.24
CA LEU A 176 -4.54 5.58 -2.96
C LEU A 176 -5.66 5.16 -2.01
N SER A 177 -5.52 3.99 -1.40
CA SER A 177 -6.48 3.49 -0.41
C SER A 177 -5.75 3.08 0.86
N PHE A 178 -6.41 3.27 2.00
CA PHE A 178 -5.88 2.80 3.27
C PHE A 178 -6.98 2.26 4.19
N VAL A 179 -6.57 1.38 5.09
CA VAL A 179 -7.39 0.74 6.12
C VAL A 179 -6.64 0.82 7.44
N ILE A 180 -7.37 1.09 8.51
CA ILE A 180 -6.88 1.01 9.89
C ILE A 180 -7.78 0.01 10.60
N LYS A 181 -7.16 -0.95 11.28
CA LYS A 181 -7.89 -1.93 12.07
C LYS A 181 -8.53 -1.23 13.27
N GLU A 182 -9.84 -1.24 13.32
CA GLU A 182 -10.55 -0.71 14.49
C GLU A 182 -10.14 -1.52 15.72
N GLY A 183 -9.72 -0.82 16.77
CA GLY A 183 -9.43 -1.48 18.04
C GLY A 183 -10.69 -2.19 18.54
N VAL A 184 -10.57 -3.46 18.92
CA VAL A 184 -11.62 -4.12 19.67
C VAL A 184 -11.73 -3.35 20.98
N CYS A 185 -12.78 -2.51 21.11
CA CYS A 185 -13.17 -1.96 22.40
C CYS A 185 -13.48 -3.16 23.30
N THR A 186 -12.50 -3.63 24.07
CA THR A 186 -12.78 -4.50 25.22
C THR A 186 -13.54 -3.63 26.22
N LYS A 187 -14.88 -3.86 26.23
CA LYS A 187 -15.73 -3.35 27.30
C LYS A 187 -15.40 -4.04 28.61
#